data_88b17bac4f82b058e4aaf6bb9e98ee83
#
_entry.id   88b17bac4f82b058e4aaf6bb9e98ee83
#
_cell.length_a   1.000
_cell.length_b   1.000
_cell.length_c   1.000
_cell.angle_alpha   90.00
_cell.angle_beta   90.00
_cell.angle_gamma   90.00
#
_symmetry.space_group_name_H-M   'P 1'
#
loop_
_entity.id
_entity.type
_entity.pdbx_description
1 polymer ?
#
loop_
_entity_poly.entity_id
_entity_poly.type
_entity_poly.pdbx_seq_one_letter_code
_entity_poly.pdbx_strand_id
1 'polypeptide(L)'
;MLIIKFTNNAEKDKKLLKSAGLEDKVKKLLNLIAQNPFQNPPRYEKLVGDLQGYYSRRINLQHRLVYKVYENINTIVVHSMWSHYGDN
;
A
#
# COMPACT_ATOMS: atom_id res chain seq x y z
N MET A 1 -16.67 -1.57 3.33
CA MET A 1 -15.45 -1.05 2.67
C MET A 1 -14.69 -0.17 3.64
N LEU A 2 -13.40 -0.37 3.76
CA LEU A 2 -12.57 0.42 4.66
C LEU A 2 -12.22 1.77 4.03
N ILE A 3 -12.02 2.77 4.89
CA ILE A 3 -11.58 4.10 4.46
C ILE A 3 -10.07 4.06 4.27
N ILE A 4 -9.58 4.62 3.17
CA ILE A 4 -8.14 4.68 2.91
C ILE A 4 -7.65 6.11 3.12
N LYS A 5 -6.62 6.22 3.94
CA LYS A 5 -5.91 7.48 4.18
C LYS A 5 -4.44 7.32 3.80
N PHE A 6 -3.79 8.44 3.52
CA PHE A 6 -2.41 8.43 3.05
C PHE A 6 -1.54 9.31 3.94
N THR A 7 -0.35 8.85 4.26
CA THR A 7 0.66 9.70 4.90
C THR A 7 1.12 10.76 3.91
N ASN A 8 1.82 11.78 4.41
CA ASN A 8 2.41 12.80 3.52
C ASN A 8 3.35 12.17 2.51
N ASN A 9 4.11 11.17 2.93
CA ASN A 9 5.02 10.45 2.05
C ASN A 9 4.26 9.74 0.94
N ALA A 10 3.17 9.06 1.28
CA ALA A 10 2.35 8.37 0.30
C ALA A 10 1.68 9.33 -0.67
N GLU A 11 1.30 10.51 -0.21
CA GLU A 11 0.73 11.54 -1.08
C GLU A 11 1.75 11.99 -2.13
N LYS A 12 3.01 12.14 -1.74
CA LYS A 12 4.08 12.46 -2.70
C LYS A 12 4.28 11.31 -3.67
N ASP A 13 4.19 10.08 -3.17
CA ASP A 13 4.38 8.89 -4.00
C ASP A 13 3.30 8.77 -5.09
N LYS A 14 2.09 9.25 -4.83
CA LYS A 14 1.02 9.26 -5.84
C LYS A 14 1.46 9.98 -7.11
N LYS A 15 2.13 11.11 -6.95
CA LYS A 15 2.58 11.90 -8.09
C LYS A 15 3.64 11.16 -8.89
N LEU A 16 4.55 10.48 -8.20
CA LEU A 16 5.59 9.69 -8.85
C LEU A 16 4.99 8.51 -9.61
N LEU A 17 4.02 7.84 -9.01
CA LEU A 17 3.35 6.71 -9.65
C LEU A 17 2.58 7.13 -10.89
N LYS A 18 1.93 8.28 -10.84
CA LYS A 18 1.21 8.82 -11.97
C LYS A 18 2.17 9.11 -13.11
N SER A 19 3.31 9.75 -12.81
CA SER A 19 4.35 10.04 -13.81
C SER A 19 4.94 8.77 -14.41
N ALA A 20 4.97 7.69 -13.65
CA ALA A 20 5.51 6.41 -14.10
C ALA A 20 4.46 5.55 -14.85
N GLY A 21 3.23 6.05 -15.01
CA GLY A 21 2.18 5.31 -15.70
C GLY A 21 1.59 4.17 -14.88
N LEU A 22 1.72 4.22 -13.55
CA LEU A 22 1.27 3.14 -12.66
C LEU A 22 -0.03 3.48 -11.91
N GLU A 23 -0.67 4.59 -12.24
CA GLU A 23 -1.84 5.06 -11.52
C GLU A 23 -2.98 4.04 -11.53
N ASP A 24 -3.27 3.44 -12.68
CA ASP A 24 -4.36 2.49 -12.79
C ASP A 24 -4.12 1.23 -11.97
N LYS A 25 -2.88 0.73 -11.98
CA LYS A 25 -2.51 -0.44 -11.18
C LYS A 25 -2.70 -0.16 -9.70
N VAL A 26 -2.29 1.02 -9.26
CA VAL A 26 -2.41 1.41 -7.84
C VAL A 26 -3.86 1.56 -7.46
N LYS A 27 -4.68 2.19 -8.30
CA LYS A 27 -6.10 2.35 -8.02
C LYS A 27 -6.81 1.00 -7.85
N LYS A 28 -6.51 0.04 -8.71
CA LYS A 28 -7.08 -1.30 -8.60
C LYS A 28 -6.68 -1.96 -7.29
N LEU A 29 -5.43 -1.82 -6.92
CA LEU A 29 -4.91 -2.41 -5.69
C LEU A 29 -5.54 -1.76 -4.46
N LEU A 30 -5.68 -0.43 -4.47
CA LEU A 30 -6.33 0.31 -3.38
C LEU A 30 -7.79 -0.11 -3.22
N ASN A 31 -8.52 -0.26 -4.33
CA ASN A 31 -9.90 -0.73 -4.28
C ASN A 31 -9.99 -2.14 -3.69
N LEU A 32 -9.06 -2.99 -4.06
CA LEU A 32 -9.03 -4.35 -3.56
C LEU A 32 -8.83 -4.39 -2.05
N ILE A 33 -7.84 -3.66 -1.53
CA ILE A 33 -7.59 -3.66 -0.09
C ILE A 33 -8.66 -2.92 0.70
N ALA A 34 -9.35 -1.96 0.10
CA ALA A 34 -10.47 -1.29 0.76
C ALA A 34 -11.61 -2.27 1.02
N GLN A 35 -11.81 -3.22 0.14
CA GLN A 35 -12.83 -4.24 0.31
C GLN A 35 -12.38 -5.36 1.23
N ASN A 36 -11.13 -5.81 1.09
CA ASN A 36 -10.56 -6.83 1.94
C ASN A 36 -9.04 -6.67 1.98
N PRO A 37 -8.50 -6.08 3.05
CA PRO A 37 -7.07 -5.80 3.12
C PRO A 37 -6.19 -7.05 3.20
N PHE A 38 -6.79 -8.20 3.45
CA PHE A 38 -6.07 -9.47 3.58
C PHE A 38 -6.39 -10.45 2.46
N GLN A 39 -6.97 -9.97 1.38
CA GLN A 39 -7.30 -10.83 0.24
C GLN A 39 -6.04 -11.43 -0.38
N ASN A 40 -6.11 -12.74 -0.66
CA ASN A 40 -5.03 -13.46 -1.30
C ASN A 40 -5.66 -14.45 -2.27
N PRO A 41 -5.34 -14.48 -3.58
CA PRO A 41 -4.43 -13.56 -4.25
C PRO A 41 -5.02 -12.17 -4.40
N PRO A 42 -4.21 -11.14 -4.69
CA PRO A 42 -2.76 -11.20 -4.86
C PRO A 42 -2.03 -11.34 -3.53
N ARG A 43 -0.81 -11.83 -3.61
CA ARG A 43 0.00 -12.07 -2.44
C ARG A 43 0.32 -10.79 -1.69
N TYR A 44 0.35 -10.86 -0.37
CA TYR A 44 0.86 -9.79 0.48
C TYR A 44 1.81 -10.38 1.51
N GLU A 45 2.62 -9.53 2.10
CA GLU A 45 3.60 -9.93 3.10
C GLU A 45 3.40 -9.12 4.37
N LYS A 46 3.57 -9.79 5.52
CA LYS A 46 3.63 -9.10 6.80
C LYS A 46 5.06 -8.62 7.00
N LEU A 47 5.20 -7.36 7.34
CA LEU A 47 6.52 -6.79 7.56
C LEU A 47 6.96 -7.01 9.00
N VAL A 48 8.28 -6.99 9.21
CA VAL A 48 8.87 -7.23 10.52
C VAL A 48 9.81 -6.07 10.86
N GLY A 49 10.38 -6.11 12.07
CA GLY A 49 11.29 -5.07 12.51
C GLY A 49 10.56 -3.76 12.74
N ASP A 50 11.13 -2.67 12.26
CA ASP A 50 10.58 -1.32 12.45
C ASP A 50 9.20 -1.16 11.82
N LEU A 51 8.85 -1.99 10.84
CA LEU A 51 7.57 -1.94 10.17
C LEU A 51 6.64 -3.07 10.59
N GLN A 52 6.87 -3.64 11.74
CA GLN A 52 5.98 -4.67 12.27
C GLN A 52 4.56 -4.10 12.41
N GLY A 53 3.57 -4.86 11.98
CA GLY A 53 2.18 -4.41 11.94
C GLY A 53 1.75 -3.84 10.60
N TYR A 54 2.70 -3.66 9.69
CA TYR A 54 2.42 -3.20 8.34
C TYR A 54 2.39 -4.38 7.38
N TYR A 55 1.76 -4.16 6.23
CA TYR A 55 1.66 -5.14 5.15
C TYR A 55 2.19 -4.53 3.87
N SER A 56 2.73 -5.37 3.00
CA SER A 56 3.29 -4.95 1.73
C SER A 56 2.66 -5.73 0.59
N ARG A 57 2.25 -5.05 -0.47
CA ARG A 57 1.80 -5.67 -1.72
C ARG A 57 2.60 -5.11 -2.87
N ARG A 58 2.89 -5.97 -3.82
CA ARG A 58 3.65 -5.57 -5.00
C ARG A 58 2.77 -4.78 -5.96
N ILE A 59 3.21 -3.58 -6.36
CA ILE A 59 2.58 -2.82 -7.41
C ILE A 59 3.14 -3.29 -8.76
N ASN A 60 4.46 -3.38 -8.84
CA ASN A 60 5.19 -3.98 -9.96
C ASN A 60 6.47 -4.59 -9.41
N LEU A 61 7.45 -4.90 -10.26
CA LEU A 61 8.70 -5.51 -9.80
C LEU A 61 9.51 -4.60 -8.89
N GLN A 62 9.32 -3.28 -9.01
CA GLN A 62 10.13 -2.30 -8.30
C GLN A 62 9.42 -1.67 -7.11
N HIS A 63 8.13 -1.40 -7.22
CA HIS A 63 7.42 -0.60 -6.22
C HIS A 63 6.42 -1.43 -5.43
N ARG A 64 6.25 -1.09 -4.15
CA ARG A 64 5.33 -1.78 -3.26
C ARG A 64 4.42 -0.80 -2.55
N LEU A 65 3.20 -1.26 -2.33
CA LEU A 65 2.22 -0.57 -1.51
C LEU A 65 2.38 -1.07 -0.08
N VAL A 66 2.76 -0.18 0.84
CA VAL A 66 2.94 -0.50 2.26
C VAL A 66 1.82 0.16 3.05
N TYR A 67 1.10 -0.61 3.83
CA TYR A 67 -0.08 -0.12 4.53
C TYR A 67 -0.28 -0.80 5.88
N LYS A 68 -1.06 -0.15 6.73
CA LYS A 68 -1.45 -0.68 8.03
C LYS A 68 -2.96 -0.64 8.15
N VAL A 69 -3.54 -1.66 8.79
CA VAL A 69 -4.99 -1.78 8.93
C VAL A 69 -5.38 -1.48 10.37
N TYR A 70 -6.30 -0.55 10.54
CA TYR A 70 -6.88 -0.20 11.83
C TYR A 70 -8.35 -0.63 11.81
N GLU A 71 -8.59 -1.88 12.13
CA GLU A 71 -9.92 -2.47 12.01
C GLU A 71 -10.95 -1.80 12.92
N ASN A 72 -10.54 -1.40 14.12
CA ASN A 72 -11.42 -0.78 15.09
C ASN A 72 -12.00 0.57 14.61
N ILE A 73 -11.35 1.23 13.66
CA ILE A 73 -11.84 2.48 13.08
C ILE A 73 -12.08 2.37 11.58
N ASN A 74 -12.16 1.15 11.09
CA ASN A 74 -12.49 0.84 9.69
C ASN A 74 -11.60 1.61 8.69
N THR A 75 -10.29 1.70 8.98
CA THR A 75 -9.36 2.54 8.23
C THR A 75 -8.10 1.80 7.85
N ILE A 76 -7.63 2.07 6.64
CA ILE A 76 -6.31 1.65 6.17
C ILE A 76 -5.48 2.92 5.98
N VAL A 77 -4.26 2.93 6.53
CA VAL A 77 -3.32 4.03 6.30
C VAL A 77 -2.22 3.53 5.38
N VAL A 78 -2.11 4.15 4.22
CA VAL A 78 -1.04 3.86 3.26
C VAL A 78 0.20 4.63 3.67
N HIS A 79 1.26 3.90 3.98
CA HIS A 79 2.52 4.45 4.45
C HIS A 79 3.40 4.93 3.31
N SER A 80 3.50 4.13 2.25
CA SER A 80 4.32 4.46 1.08
C SER A 80 3.88 3.62 -0.11
N MET A 81 4.23 4.08 -1.32
CA MET A 81 3.86 3.41 -2.56
C MET A 81 4.98 3.46 -3.60
N TRP A 82 6.12 4.04 -3.27
CA TRP A 82 7.23 4.19 -4.20
C TRP A 82 8.42 3.43 -3.65
N SER A 83 9.07 2.64 -4.49
CA SER A 83 10.22 1.80 -4.15
C SER A 83 9.90 0.70 -3.14
N HIS A 84 10.88 -0.13 -2.84
CA HIS A 84 10.80 -1.18 -1.82
C HIS A 84 11.14 -0.63 -0.46
N TYR A 85 10.43 -1.08 0.55
CA TYR A 85 10.93 -0.88 1.90
C TYR A 85 12.23 -1.70 2.05
N GLY A 86 13.21 -1.17 2.77
CA GLY A 86 14.47 -1.86 3.00
C GLY A 86 15.37 -1.99 1.79
N ASP A 87 14.98 -1.45 0.68
CA ASP A 87 15.73 -1.44 -0.55
C ASP A 87 16.51 -0.14 -0.62
N ASN A 88 17.77 -0.21 -0.80
CA ASN A 88 18.61 1.00 -0.83
C ASN A 88 19.48 1.04 -2.06
#